data_e9bed83fc61e8ca47f331d60ca6215bd
#
_entry.id   e9bed83fc61e8ca47f331d60ca6215bd
#
_cell.length_a   1.000
_cell.length_b   1.000
_cell.length_c   1.000
_cell.angle_alpha   90.00
_cell.angle_beta   90.00
_cell.angle_gamma   90.00
#
_symmetry.space_group_name_H-M   'P 1'
#
loop_
_entity.id
_entity.type
_entity.pdbx_description
1 polymer ?
#
loop_
_entity_poly.entity_id
_entity_poly.type
_entity_poly.pdbx_seq_one_letter_code
_entity_poly.pdbx_strand_id
1 'polypeptide(L)'
;MEKAVIDNKKCGQVCTKKERYIMEWKEFSAKTTNEALTNALIEFNTSSDKVEYEVVEKESSKLLGLINKPAIIRVRLKMGYEEIAKDFLVKVFHAMNMEVEVEAIYHEDENTMDIELTGNEMGILIGKRGNTLDSLQYLVSLAVNRNSESYIKVKLDTENYRERRKETLENLAHNLAHKVKRIHKPVYLEPMNPYERRIIHSALQKDKYVETHSEGEEPYRKVVITLKDGVDTGYENRGRYSRNRSYGKNNYRKPYNKKNAYNRDESVEETVSTDVEA
;
A
#
# COMPACT_ATOMS: atom_id res chain seq x y z
N MET A 1 42.14 12.83 -18.17
CA MET A 1 41.22 12.29 -17.14
C MET A 1 39.86 12.91 -17.42
N GLU A 2 39.04 12.19 -18.16
CA GLU A 2 37.70 12.62 -18.58
C GLU A 2 36.73 12.47 -17.42
N LYS A 3 36.07 13.58 -17.09
CA LYS A 3 34.95 13.58 -16.14
C LYS A 3 33.74 12.99 -16.84
N ALA A 4 33.28 11.83 -16.35
CA ALA A 4 32.01 11.24 -16.76
C ALA A 4 30.87 12.19 -16.43
N VAL A 5 30.31 12.82 -17.47
CA VAL A 5 29.04 13.56 -17.40
C VAL A 5 27.92 12.49 -17.39
N ILE A 6 27.30 12.30 -16.26
CA ILE A 6 26.10 11.46 -16.15
C ILE A 6 24.96 12.24 -16.81
N ASP A 7 24.47 11.71 -17.92
CA ASP A 7 23.41 12.29 -18.75
C ASP A 7 22.04 12.09 -18.05
N ASN A 8 21.54 13.15 -17.41
CA ASN A 8 20.31 13.21 -16.62
C ASN A 8 19.04 13.38 -17.49
N LYS A 9 18.97 12.72 -18.65
CA LYS A 9 17.87 12.93 -19.62
C LYS A 9 16.81 11.80 -19.67
N LYS A 10 16.54 11.07 -18.57
CA LYS A 10 15.44 10.08 -18.56
C LYS A 10 14.67 9.99 -17.23
N CYS A 11 14.50 11.08 -16.52
CA CYS A 11 13.52 11.13 -15.46
C CYS A 11 12.54 12.28 -15.74
N GLY A 12 11.31 11.96 -16.12
CA GLY A 12 10.28 12.91 -16.54
C GLY A 12 9.66 13.75 -15.42
N GLN A 13 10.28 13.82 -14.25
CA GLN A 13 9.94 14.79 -13.22
C GLN A 13 10.95 15.91 -13.25
N VAL A 14 10.47 17.10 -13.63
CA VAL A 14 11.23 18.35 -13.53
C VAL A 14 11.46 18.62 -12.05
N CYS A 15 12.58 18.14 -11.52
CA CYS A 15 13.07 18.55 -10.21
C CYS A 15 13.13 20.08 -10.20
N THR A 16 12.24 20.72 -9.46
CA THR A 16 12.20 22.19 -9.42
C THR A 16 13.50 22.71 -8.83
N LYS A 17 13.91 23.93 -9.22
CA LYS A 17 15.11 24.56 -8.64
C LYS A 17 15.10 24.53 -7.11
N LYS A 18 13.91 24.62 -6.50
CA LYS A 18 13.69 24.59 -5.05
C LYS A 18 14.03 23.23 -4.43
N GLU A 19 13.65 22.11 -5.08
CA GLU A 19 13.97 20.75 -4.60
C GLU A 19 15.46 20.44 -4.64
N ARG A 20 16.20 20.99 -5.60
CA ARG A 20 17.64 20.82 -5.68
C ARG A 20 18.38 21.54 -4.56
N TYR A 21 17.88 22.72 -4.10
CA TYR A 21 18.45 23.45 -2.98
C TYR A 21 18.24 22.79 -1.62
N ILE A 22 17.19 21.99 -1.45
CA ILE A 22 16.84 21.34 -0.17
C ILE A 22 17.84 20.22 0.18
N MET A 23 18.45 19.58 -0.82
CA MET A 23 19.35 18.43 -0.60
C MET A 23 20.84 18.79 -0.59
N GLU A 24 21.24 19.95 -1.11
CA GLU A 24 22.64 20.31 -1.25
C GLU A 24 23.10 21.26 -0.14
N TRP A 25 24.22 20.91 0.50
CA TRP A 25 24.91 21.81 1.40
C TRP A 25 25.51 22.96 0.61
N LYS A 26 25.19 24.20 0.98
CA LYS A 26 25.79 25.40 0.40
C LYS A 26 26.72 26.04 1.40
N GLU A 27 27.93 26.40 0.96
CA GLU A 27 28.93 27.07 1.79
C GLU A 27 28.74 28.58 1.80
N PHE A 28 28.79 29.15 3.00
CA PHE A 28 28.74 30.58 3.23
C PHE A 28 29.93 31.00 4.07
N SER A 29 30.56 32.10 3.67
CA SER A 29 31.72 32.66 4.34
C SER A 29 31.46 34.11 4.74
N ALA A 30 31.76 34.46 5.99
CA ALA A 30 31.66 35.82 6.51
C ALA A 30 32.70 36.05 7.65
N LYS A 31 32.73 37.26 8.18
CA LYS A 31 33.67 37.61 9.27
C LYS A 31 33.40 36.82 10.55
N THR A 32 32.12 36.51 10.82
CA THR A 32 31.67 35.72 11.95
C THR A 32 30.69 34.64 11.52
N THR A 33 30.53 33.58 12.32
CA THR A 33 29.55 32.50 12.08
C THR A 33 28.13 33.03 12.01
N ASN A 34 27.77 34.00 12.84
CA ASN A 34 26.45 34.62 12.87
C ASN A 34 26.15 35.41 11.57
N GLU A 35 27.15 36.15 11.09
CA GLU A 35 27.03 36.91 9.83
C GLU A 35 26.88 35.98 8.63
N ALA A 36 27.63 34.86 8.61
CA ALA A 36 27.52 33.84 7.58
C ALA A 36 26.13 33.19 7.59
N LEU A 37 25.58 32.88 8.76
CA LEU A 37 24.22 32.36 8.89
C LEU A 37 23.17 33.37 8.42
N THR A 38 23.31 34.64 8.79
CA THR A 38 22.38 35.70 8.34
C THR A 38 22.39 35.84 6.81
N ASN A 39 23.57 35.77 6.20
CA ASN A 39 23.68 35.81 4.73
C ASN A 39 22.99 34.59 4.07
N ALA A 40 23.15 33.40 4.68
CA ALA A 40 22.46 32.20 4.21
C ALA A 40 20.94 32.32 4.33
N LEU A 41 20.42 32.83 5.45
CA LEU A 41 18.97 33.03 5.67
C LEU A 41 18.37 34.04 4.68
N ILE A 42 19.09 35.10 4.35
CA ILE A 42 18.68 36.09 3.34
C ILE A 42 18.66 35.44 1.95
N GLU A 43 19.65 34.65 1.59
CA GLU A 43 19.72 34.02 0.27
C GLU A 43 18.63 32.94 0.10
N PHE A 44 18.38 32.15 1.15
CA PHE A 44 17.30 31.13 1.14
C PHE A 44 15.92 31.73 1.38
N ASN A 45 15.83 33.04 1.73
CA ASN A 45 14.59 33.73 2.09
C ASN A 45 13.75 32.93 3.12
N THR A 46 14.38 32.52 4.21
CA THR A 46 13.81 31.65 5.22
C THR A 46 14.26 32.05 6.63
N SER A 47 13.62 31.45 7.65
CA SER A 47 13.96 31.67 9.05
C SER A 47 14.97 30.61 9.56
N SER A 48 15.61 30.90 10.70
CA SER A 48 16.68 30.06 11.28
C SER A 48 16.22 28.66 11.70
N ASP A 49 14.93 28.50 12.02
CA ASP A 49 14.29 27.23 12.38
C ASP A 49 14.16 26.26 11.21
N LYS A 50 14.10 26.80 9.98
CA LYS A 50 13.97 26.03 8.74
C LYS A 50 15.29 25.68 8.05
N VAL A 51 16.43 25.95 8.68
CA VAL A 51 17.73 25.60 8.18
C VAL A 51 18.50 24.70 9.13
N GLU A 52 19.36 23.88 8.55
CA GLU A 52 20.38 23.12 9.27
C GLU A 52 21.73 23.65 8.85
N TYR A 53 22.64 23.91 9.79
CA TYR A 53 23.95 24.42 9.48
C TYR A 53 25.05 23.67 10.25
N GLU A 54 26.21 23.55 9.62
CA GLU A 54 27.43 23.01 10.21
C GLU A 54 28.54 24.04 10.10
N VAL A 55 29.31 24.23 11.18
CA VAL A 55 30.47 25.12 11.16
C VAL A 55 31.67 24.33 10.64
N VAL A 56 32.14 24.66 9.45
CA VAL A 56 33.32 24.04 8.82
C VAL A 56 34.60 24.67 9.38
N GLU A 57 34.68 25.99 9.40
CA GLU A 57 35.80 26.74 9.98
C GLU A 57 35.26 27.87 10.87
N LYS A 58 35.78 27.96 12.10
CA LYS A 58 35.47 29.05 13.01
C LYS A 58 36.36 30.24 12.69
N GLU A 59 35.80 31.44 12.92
CA GLU A 59 36.60 32.66 12.89
C GLU A 59 37.79 32.55 13.87
N SER A 60 38.96 32.95 13.43
CA SER A 60 40.12 33.05 14.32
C SER A 60 40.84 34.37 14.07
N SER A 61 40.96 35.16 15.15
CA SER A 61 41.87 36.29 15.19
C SER A 61 43.21 35.84 15.75
N LYS A 62 44.27 35.84 14.93
CA LYS A 62 45.62 35.62 15.44
C LYS A 62 46.14 36.88 16.14
N LEU A 63 46.92 36.66 17.20
CA LEU A 63 47.62 37.67 18.01
C LEU A 63 48.13 38.79 17.10
N LEU A 64 47.75 40.06 17.39
CA LEU A 64 48.10 41.30 16.67
C LEU A 64 47.15 41.74 15.54
N GLY A 65 45.98 41.15 15.30
CA GLY A 65 44.93 41.76 14.46
C GLY A 65 45.22 41.79 12.93
N LEU A 66 46.28 41.14 12.46
CA LEU A 66 46.73 41.25 11.08
C LEU A 66 46.19 40.17 10.10
N ILE A 67 45.63 39.06 10.59
CA ILE A 67 45.06 38.02 9.75
C ILE A 67 43.80 37.48 10.43
N ASN A 68 42.65 37.97 10.03
CA ASN A 68 41.36 37.41 10.38
C ASN A 68 40.99 36.30 9.39
N LYS A 69 40.93 35.05 9.83
CA LYS A 69 40.33 34.00 9.01
C LYS A 69 38.80 34.12 9.07
N PRO A 70 38.11 34.14 7.93
CA PRO A 70 36.63 34.15 7.90
C PRO A 70 36.06 32.85 8.48
N ALA A 71 34.90 32.94 9.07
CA ALA A 71 34.10 31.77 9.39
C ALA A 71 33.51 31.18 8.11
N ILE A 72 33.52 29.85 7.98
CA ILE A 72 32.88 29.11 6.90
C ILE A 72 31.86 28.17 7.51
N ILE A 73 30.62 28.29 7.06
CA ILE A 73 29.53 27.41 7.45
C ILE A 73 28.92 26.75 6.23
N ARG A 74 28.41 25.54 6.39
CA ARG A 74 27.55 24.89 5.43
C ARG A 74 26.13 24.97 5.91
N VAL A 75 25.22 25.35 5.03
CA VAL A 75 23.80 25.51 5.34
C VAL A 75 22.98 24.76 4.32
N ARG A 76 21.94 24.07 4.79
CA ARG A 76 20.90 23.49 3.95
C ARG A 76 19.52 23.77 4.52
N LEU A 77 18.50 23.75 3.68
CA LEU A 77 17.12 23.81 4.15
C LEU A 77 16.73 22.49 4.83
N LYS A 78 16.07 22.55 5.98
CA LYS A 78 15.44 21.39 6.58
C LYS A 78 14.31 20.92 5.66
N MET A 79 14.27 19.64 5.39
CA MET A 79 13.15 19.03 4.67
C MET A 79 11.91 19.03 5.56
N GLY A 80 10.76 19.46 4.99
CA GLY A 80 9.47 19.26 5.63
C GLY A 80 9.12 17.76 5.74
N TYR A 81 8.22 17.40 6.64
CA TYR A 81 7.81 16.01 6.80
C TYR A 81 7.21 15.42 5.53
N GLU A 82 6.47 16.22 4.75
CA GLU A 82 5.92 15.83 3.45
C GLU A 82 7.02 15.53 2.43
N GLU A 83 8.06 16.36 2.40
CA GLU A 83 9.20 16.19 1.51
C GLU A 83 10.02 14.94 1.86
N ILE A 84 10.19 14.64 3.16
CA ILE A 84 10.84 13.42 3.65
C ILE A 84 10.07 12.19 3.19
N ALA A 85 8.74 12.21 3.34
CA ALA A 85 7.87 11.11 2.91
C ALA A 85 7.95 10.89 1.40
N LYS A 86 7.84 11.97 0.61
CA LYS A 86 7.94 11.92 -0.86
C LYS A 86 9.30 11.41 -1.33
N ASP A 87 10.39 11.96 -0.80
CA ASP A 87 11.75 11.54 -1.15
C ASP A 87 11.99 10.05 -0.86
N PHE A 88 11.54 9.59 0.30
CA PHE A 88 11.63 8.18 0.65
C PHE A 88 10.86 7.29 -0.33
N LEU A 89 9.58 7.61 -0.58
CA LEU A 89 8.72 6.81 -1.45
C LEU A 89 9.19 6.81 -2.91
N VAL A 90 9.59 7.97 -3.43
CA VAL A 90 10.13 8.08 -4.81
C VAL A 90 11.38 7.20 -4.97
N LYS A 91 12.28 7.19 -3.99
CA LYS A 91 13.46 6.29 -4.02
C LYS A 91 13.08 4.82 -4.01
N VAL A 92 12.08 4.43 -3.21
CA VAL A 92 11.57 3.05 -3.16
C VAL A 92 10.96 2.67 -4.51
N PHE A 93 10.06 3.50 -5.06
CA PHE A 93 9.39 3.21 -6.33
C PHE A 93 10.37 3.19 -7.51
N HIS A 94 11.36 4.07 -7.51
CA HIS A 94 12.42 4.04 -8.50
C HIS A 94 13.23 2.73 -8.43
N ALA A 95 13.55 2.23 -7.22
CA ALA A 95 14.22 0.95 -7.05
C ALA A 95 13.35 -0.25 -7.48
N MET A 96 12.02 -0.11 -7.43
CA MET A 96 11.05 -1.09 -7.94
C MET A 96 10.75 -0.94 -9.43
N ASN A 97 11.34 0.05 -10.13
CA ASN A 97 11.04 0.44 -11.51
C ASN A 97 9.55 0.74 -11.75
N MET A 98 8.92 1.44 -10.81
CA MET A 98 7.52 1.82 -10.88
C MET A 98 7.38 3.33 -11.00
N GLU A 99 6.44 3.78 -11.85
CA GLU A 99 6.05 5.18 -11.97
C GLU A 99 4.81 5.42 -11.10
N VAL A 100 5.00 6.13 -9.99
CA VAL A 100 3.96 6.40 -8.99
C VAL A 100 4.02 7.87 -8.62
N GLU A 101 2.88 8.54 -8.67
CA GLU A 101 2.72 9.88 -8.13
C GLU A 101 2.43 9.79 -6.64
N VAL A 102 3.07 10.64 -5.84
CA VAL A 102 2.96 10.68 -4.40
C VAL A 102 2.46 12.04 -3.97
N GLU A 103 1.26 12.09 -3.44
CA GLU A 103 0.72 13.24 -2.76
C GLU A 103 0.82 13.03 -1.24
N ALA A 104 1.40 13.99 -0.52
CA ALA A 104 1.52 13.93 0.93
C ALA A 104 1.06 15.27 1.50
N ILE A 105 0.20 15.22 2.50
CA ILE A 105 -0.38 16.37 3.20
C ILE A 105 -0.19 16.16 4.70
N TYR A 106 0.46 17.10 5.37
CA TYR A 106 0.67 17.09 6.81
C TYR A 106 -0.34 18.02 7.50
N HIS A 107 -1.04 17.49 8.48
CA HIS A 107 -2.00 18.19 9.32
C HIS A 107 -1.35 18.47 10.69
N GLU A 108 -0.88 19.68 10.89
CA GLU A 108 -0.18 20.08 12.13
C GLU A 108 -1.07 19.94 13.37
N ASP A 109 -2.36 20.29 13.27
CA ASP A 109 -3.32 20.26 14.38
C ASP A 109 -3.50 18.87 14.98
N GLU A 110 -3.44 17.82 14.13
CA GLU A 110 -3.69 16.43 14.52
C GLU A 110 -2.40 15.60 14.59
N ASN A 111 -1.25 16.14 14.21
CA ASN A 111 -0.02 15.40 13.99
C ASN A 111 -0.23 14.15 13.11
N THR A 112 -1.02 14.32 12.03
CA THR A 112 -1.29 13.26 11.07
C THR A 112 -0.78 13.63 9.69
N MET A 113 -0.32 12.64 8.94
CA MET A 113 0.09 12.80 7.56
C MET A 113 -0.71 11.83 6.71
N ASP A 114 -1.44 12.34 5.75
CA ASP A 114 -2.18 11.56 4.76
C ASP A 114 -1.37 11.52 3.47
N ILE A 115 -1.13 10.31 2.96
CA ILE A 115 -0.35 10.05 1.75
C ILE A 115 -1.22 9.25 0.79
N GLU A 116 -1.42 9.78 -0.42
CA GLU A 116 -2.13 9.12 -1.50
C GLU A 116 -1.15 8.73 -2.61
N LEU A 117 -1.28 7.50 -3.09
CA LEU A 117 -0.47 6.97 -4.19
C LEU A 117 -1.35 6.78 -5.42
N THR A 118 -0.90 7.29 -6.57
CA THR A 118 -1.58 7.13 -7.85
C THR A 118 -0.62 6.66 -8.93
N GLY A 119 -1.10 5.79 -9.84
CA GLY A 119 -0.27 5.22 -10.91
C GLY A 119 -0.94 4.04 -11.61
N ASN A 120 -0.23 3.45 -12.56
CA ASN A 120 -0.80 2.41 -13.43
C ASN A 120 -0.84 1.01 -12.81
N GLU A 121 0.05 0.69 -11.87
CA GLU A 121 0.22 -0.67 -11.33
C GLU A 121 0.00 -0.74 -9.81
N MET A 122 -1.00 -0.01 -9.31
CA MET A 122 -1.29 0.10 -7.87
C MET A 122 -1.55 -1.25 -7.20
N GLY A 123 -2.02 -2.25 -7.95
CA GLY A 123 -2.21 -3.61 -7.42
C GLY A 123 -0.94 -4.25 -6.85
N ILE A 124 0.24 -3.94 -7.38
CA ILE A 124 1.54 -4.41 -6.87
C ILE A 124 1.83 -3.77 -5.52
N LEU A 125 1.56 -2.46 -5.38
CA LEU A 125 1.76 -1.70 -4.14
C LEU A 125 0.76 -2.08 -3.06
N ILE A 126 -0.46 -2.42 -3.43
CA ILE A 126 -1.44 -3.00 -2.51
C ILE A 126 -0.93 -4.36 -2.01
N GLY A 127 -0.52 -5.22 -2.95
CA GLY A 127 -0.08 -6.56 -2.67
C GLY A 127 -1.20 -7.48 -2.17
N LYS A 128 -0.83 -8.65 -1.64
CA LYS A 128 -1.82 -9.61 -1.15
C LYS A 128 -2.55 -9.05 0.08
N ARG A 129 -3.83 -8.69 -0.07
CA ARG A 129 -4.69 -8.16 1.01
C ARG A 129 -4.17 -6.88 1.67
N GLY A 130 -3.48 -6.05 0.93
CA GLY A 130 -2.94 -4.80 1.47
C GLY A 130 -1.65 -4.93 2.29
N ASN A 131 -1.02 -6.12 2.35
CA ASN A 131 0.18 -6.32 3.16
C ASN A 131 1.37 -5.46 2.68
N THR A 132 1.53 -5.27 1.37
CA THR A 132 2.60 -4.42 0.83
C THR A 132 2.34 -2.96 1.21
N LEU A 133 1.09 -2.52 1.07
CA LEU A 133 0.67 -1.17 1.44
C LEU A 133 0.89 -0.88 2.94
N ASP A 134 0.55 -1.83 3.80
CA ASP A 134 0.78 -1.72 5.25
C ASP A 134 2.28 -1.68 5.58
N SER A 135 3.11 -2.46 4.88
CA SER A 135 4.57 -2.45 5.04
C SER A 135 5.19 -1.12 4.59
N LEU A 136 4.74 -0.59 3.44
CA LEU A 136 5.15 0.73 2.97
C LEU A 136 4.76 1.83 3.96
N GLN A 137 3.53 1.82 4.46
CA GLN A 137 3.08 2.77 5.49
C GLN A 137 3.98 2.73 6.73
N TYR A 138 4.34 1.54 7.19
CA TYR A 138 5.23 1.38 8.34
C TYR A 138 6.61 1.98 8.06
N LEU A 139 7.21 1.69 6.90
CA LEU A 139 8.54 2.19 6.53
C LEU A 139 8.56 3.72 6.38
N VAL A 140 7.53 4.29 5.73
CA VAL A 140 7.39 5.76 5.62
C VAL A 140 7.21 6.38 7.00
N SER A 141 6.41 5.76 7.86
CA SER A 141 6.24 6.23 9.24
C SER A 141 7.58 6.28 10.00
N LEU A 142 8.45 5.29 9.82
CA LEU A 142 9.79 5.30 10.41
C LEU A 142 10.67 6.42 9.82
N ALA A 143 10.62 6.63 8.49
CA ALA A 143 11.41 7.65 7.83
C ALA A 143 11.02 9.06 8.28
N VAL A 144 9.71 9.35 8.36
CA VAL A 144 9.17 10.64 8.79
C VAL A 144 9.45 10.90 10.26
N ASN A 145 9.25 9.90 11.12
CA ASN A 145 9.41 10.05 12.57
C ASN A 145 10.86 9.99 13.06
N ARG A 146 11.82 9.73 12.19
CA ARG A 146 13.24 9.60 12.58
C ARG A 146 13.80 10.86 13.26
N ASN A 147 13.40 12.03 12.78
CA ASN A 147 13.90 13.32 13.23
C ASN A 147 12.78 14.25 13.73
N SER A 148 11.58 13.72 13.97
CA SER A 148 10.45 14.51 14.49
C SER A 148 10.52 14.60 16.01
N GLU A 149 10.13 15.74 16.58
CA GLU A 149 10.03 15.96 18.02
C GLU A 149 8.81 15.25 18.62
N SER A 150 7.73 15.16 17.86
CA SER A 150 6.49 14.49 18.23
C SER A 150 6.15 13.39 17.22
N TYR A 151 5.46 12.35 17.68
CA TYR A 151 5.07 11.26 16.79
C TYR A 151 4.00 11.69 15.79
N ILE A 152 4.31 11.55 14.49
CA ILE A 152 3.41 11.83 13.38
C ILE A 152 2.77 10.53 12.94
N LYS A 153 1.44 10.49 12.97
CA LYS A 153 0.67 9.34 12.51
C LYS A 153 0.51 9.37 11.00
N VAL A 154 1.23 8.50 10.30
CA VAL A 154 1.17 8.38 8.84
C VAL A 154 0.04 7.45 8.43
N LYS A 155 -0.77 7.88 7.46
CA LYS A 155 -1.77 7.08 6.74
C LYS A 155 -1.38 7.05 5.28
N LEU A 156 -1.26 5.86 4.72
CA LEU A 156 -0.94 5.62 3.31
C LEU A 156 -2.10 4.86 2.67
N ASP A 157 -2.63 5.37 1.58
CA ASP A 157 -3.66 4.68 0.80
C ASP A 157 -3.42 4.83 -0.71
N THR A 158 -4.14 4.08 -1.49
CA THR A 158 -4.16 4.16 -2.95
C THR A 158 -5.54 3.82 -3.46
N GLU A 159 -6.13 4.71 -4.27
CA GLU A 159 -7.44 4.51 -4.89
C GLU A 159 -8.55 4.11 -3.89
N ASN A 160 -8.52 4.58 -2.67
CA ASN A 160 -9.43 4.19 -1.59
C ASN A 160 -9.49 2.66 -1.36
N TYR A 161 -8.35 1.97 -1.48
CA TYR A 161 -8.28 0.51 -1.31
C TYR A 161 -8.81 0.05 0.04
N ARG A 162 -8.49 0.78 1.12
CA ARG A 162 -8.88 0.37 2.47
C ARG A 162 -10.39 0.32 2.65
N GLU A 163 -11.13 1.29 2.12
CA GLU A 163 -12.60 1.29 2.17
C GLU A 163 -13.20 0.19 1.29
N ARG A 164 -12.75 0.06 0.03
CA ARG A 164 -13.18 -1.03 -0.87
C ARG A 164 -12.88 -2.42 -0.27
N ARG A 165 -11.76 -2.58 0.40
CA ARG A 165 -11.39 -3.84 1.05
C ARG A 165 -12.31 -4.16 2.23
N LYS A 166 -12.64 -3.15 3.04
CA LYS A 166 -13.58 -3.28 4.15
C LYS A 166 -14.95 -3.74 3.66
N GLU A 167 -15.52 -3.09 2.64
CA GLU A 167 -16.78 -3.49 2.04
C GLU A 167 -16.76 -4.94 1.51
N THR A 168 -15.67 -5.31 0.86
CA THR A 168 -15.46 -6.68 0.37
C THR A 168 -15.50 -7.70 1.51
N LEU A 169 -14.87 -7.39 2.65
CA LEU A 169 -14.85 -8.26 3.83
C LEU A 169 -16.22 -8.34 4.50
N GLU A 170 -16.95 -7.23 4.59
CA GLU A 170 -18.33 -7.20 5.13
C GLU A 170 -19.26 -8.05 4.26
N ASN A 171 -19.22 -7.89 2.94
CA ASN A 171 -19.98 -8.68 2.00
C ASN A 171 -19.62 -10.18 2.06
N LEU A 172 -18.33 -10.49 2.17
CA LEU A 172 -17.85 -11.86 2.35
C LEU A 172 -18.41 -12.46 3.64
N ALA A 173 -18.39 -11.72 4.75
CA ALA A 173 -18.90 -12.16 6.04
C ALA A 173 -20.39 -12.52 5.95
N HIS A 174 -21.22 -11.65 5.35
CA HIS A 174 -22.64 -11.91 5.17
C HIS A 174 -22.91 -13.12 4.28
N ASN A 175 -22.20 -13.26 3.16
CA ASN A 175 -22.35 -14.40 2.26
C ASN A 175 -21.99 -15.73 2.96
N LEU A 176 -20.91 -15.72 3.75
CA LEU A 176 -20.50 -16.90 4.51
C LEU A 176 -21.46 -17.22 5.64
N ALA A 177 -22.03 -16.22 6.32
CA ALA A 177 -23.08 -16.42 7.32
C ALA A 177 -24.31 -17.10 6.69
N HIS A 178 -24.76 -16.65 5.50
CA HIS A 178 -25.83 -17.34 4.77
C HIS A 178 -25.48 -18.78 4.42
N LYS A 179 -24.21 -19.03 4.01
CA LYS A 179 -23.75 -20.39 3.74
C LYS A 179 -23.80 -21.26 4.98
N VAL A 180 -23.30 -20.78 6.14
CA VAL A 180 -23.33 -21.50 7.41
C VAL A 180 -24.78 -21.84 7.83
N LYS A 181 -25.70 -20.90 7.72
CA LYS A 181 -27.13 -21.10 8.00
C LYS A 181 -27.76 -22.20 7.14
N ARG A 182 -27.28 -22.36 5.90
CA ARG A 182 -27.80 -23.36 4.93
C ARG A 182 -27.20 -24.74 5.15
N ILE A 183 -25.87 -24.82 5.37
CA ILE A 183 -25.14 -26.10 5.43
C ILE A 183 -25.03 -26.68 6.84
N HIS A 184 -25.30 -25.88 7.88
CA HIS A 184 -25.19 -26.21 9.31
C HIS A 184 -23.79 -26.73 9.72
N LYS A 185 -22.75 -26.24 9.04
CA LYS A 185 -21.35 -26.60 9.30
C LYS A 185 -20.51 -25.34 9.49
N PRO A 186 -19.51 -25.38 10.38
CA PRO A 186 -18.53 -24.31 10.52
C PRO A 186 -17.86 -23.97 9.17
N VAL A 187 -17.63 -22.69 8.94
CA VAL A 187 -16.85 -22.20 7.79
C VAL A 187 -15.62 -21.48 8.31
N TYR A 188 -14.46 -21.94 7.84
CA TYR A 188 -13.15 -21.41 8.16
C TYR A 188 -12.73 -20.46 7.06
N LEU A 189 -12.34 -19.24 7.44
CA LEU A 189 -11.77 -18.27 6.53
C LEU A 189 -10.26 -18.50 6.39
N GLU A 190 -9.66 -17.86 5.41
CA GLU A 190 -8.20 -17.83 5.30
C GLU A 190 -7.59 -16.97 6.41
N PRO A 191 -6.31 -17.20 6.77
CA PRO A 191 -5.59 -16.35 7.69
C PRO A 191 -5.58 -14.89 7.23
N MET A 192 -5.78 -13.96 8.14
CA MET A 192 -5.84 -12.53 7.89
C MET A 192 -5.36 -11.72 9.09
N ASN A 193 -4.99 -10.47 8.84
CA ASN A 193 -4.51 -9.58 9.89
C ASN A 193 -5.57 -9.27 10.97
N PRO A 194 -5.19 -8.80 12.16
CA PRO A 194 -6.12 -8.53 13.25
C PRO A 194 -7.22 -7.51 12.91
N TYR A 195 -6.90 -6.53 12.05
CA TYR A 195 -7.85 -5.52 11.63
C TYR A 195 -8.95 -6.11 10.74
N GLU A 196 -8.59 -6.92 9.74
CA GLU A 196 -9.55 -7.61 8.87
C GLU A 196 -10.44 -8.57 9.66
N ARG A 197 -9.87 -9.31 10.64
CA ARG A 197 -10.65 -10.18 11.51
C ARG A 197 -11.70 -9.40 12.31
N ARG A 198 -11.33 -8.20 12.78
CA ARG A 198 -12.27 -7.33 13.51
C ARG A 198 -13.43 -6.86 12.63
N ILE A 199 -13.18 -6.54 11.35
CA ILE A 199 -14.24 -6.17 10.42
C ILE A 199 -15.27 -7.29 10.31
N ILE A 200 -14.84 -8.53 10.09
CA ILE A 200 -15.74 -9.69 9.98
C ILE A 200 -16.52 -9.92 11.27
N HIS A 201 -15.86 -9.86 12.43
CA HIS A 201 -16.54 -9.98 13.73
C HIS A 201 -17.60 -8.89 13.92
N SER A 202 -17.28 -7.65 13.57
CA SER A 202 -18.20 -6.52 13.70
C SER A 202 -19.40 -6.65 12.76
N ALA A 203 -19.19 -7.08 11.52
CA ALA A 203 -20.24 -7.27 10.52
C ALA A 203 -21.28 -8.33 10.97
N LEU A 204 -20.83 -9.37 11.67
CA LEU A 204 -21.70 -10.48 12.10
C LEU A 204 -22.10 -10.41 13.57
N GLN A 205 -21.66 -9.42 14.34
CA GLN A 205 -21.94 -9.29 15.77
C GLN A 205 -23.46 -9.27 16.08
N LYS A 206 -24.24 -8.62 15.22
CA LYS A 206 -25.69 -8.48 15.36
C LYS A 206 -26.48 -9.62 14.72
N ASP A 207 -25.82 -10.60 14.09
CA ASP A 207 -26.53 -11.72 13.47
C ASP A 207 -27.12 -12.63 14.53
N LYS A 208 -28.41 -13.02 14.33
CA LYS A 208 -29.18 -13.82 15.29
C LYS A 208 -28.79 -15.29 15.30
N TYR A 209 -28.25 -15.79 14.18
CA TYR A 209 -28.12 -17.22 13.90
C TYR A 209 -26.67 -17.71 13.95
N VAL A 210 -25.71 -16.83 13.68
CA VAL A 210 -24.30 -17.20 13.63
C VAL A 210 -23.49 -16.48 14.69
N GLU A 211 -22.38 -17.09 15.07
CA GLU A 211 -21.35 -16.50 15.91
C GLU A 211 -19.99 -16.63 15.24
N THR A 212 -19.05 -15.83 15.68
CA THR A 212 -17.71 -15.78 15.09
C THR A 212 -16.65 -15.81 16.19
N HIS A 213 -15.62 -16.60 15.99
CA HIS A 213 -14.42 -16.61 16.84
C HIS A 213 -13.16 -16.65 15.99
N SER A 214 -12.03 -16.31 16.59
CA SER A 214 -10.74 -16.38 15.90
C SER A 214 -9.90 -17.54 16.45
N GLU A 215 -9.35 -18.38 15.54
CA GLU A 215 -8.63 -19.61 15.86
C GLU A 215 -7.21 -19.58 15.28
N GLY A 216 -6.25 -20.21 15.97
CA GLY A 216 -4.85 -20.27 15.56
C GLY A 216 -3.99 -19.14 16.10
N GLU A 217 -2.70 -19.19 15.76
CA GLU A 217 -1.69 -18.18 16.13
C GLU A 217 -1.25 -17.37 14.92
N GLU A 218 -0.77 -16.14 15.16
CA GLU A 218 -0.22 -15.30 14.08
C GLU A 218 1.03 -15.96 13.46
N PRO A 219 1.24 -15.92 12.15
CA PRO A 219 0.47 -15.21 11.13
C PRO A 219 -0.69 -16.02 10.53
N TYR A 220 -0.98 -17.21 11.04
CA TYR A 220 -1.97 -18.17 10.49
C TYR A 220 -3.35 -18.07 11.14
N ARG A 221 -3.55 -17.06 12.02
CA ARG A 221 -4.81 -16.87 12.72
C ARG A 221 -5.93 -16.47 11.77
N LYS A 222 -7.08 -17.17 11.89
CA LYS A 222 -8.23 -17.06 10.99
C LYS A 222 -9.53 -16.88 11.75
N VAL A 223 -10.55 -16.41 11.06
CA VAL A 223 -11.92 -16.33 11.60
C VAL A 223 -12.66 -17.61 11.25
N VAL A 224 -13.44 -18.09 12.20
CA VAL A 224 -14.39 -19.21 12.03
C VAL A 224 -15.79 -18.68 12.28
N ILE A 225 -16.72 -19.03 11.39
CA ILE A 225 -18.14 -18.69 11.50
C ILE A 225 -18.91 -19.99 11.80
N THR A 226 -19.63 -20.02 12.90
CA THR A 226 -20.41 -21.17 13.37
C THR A 226 -21.87 -20.79 13.57
N LEU A 227 -22.76 -21.77 13.64
CA LEU A 227 -24.11 -21.54 14.11
C LEU A 227 -24.10 -21.39 15.63
N LYS A 228 -24.96 -20.53 16.15
CA LYS A 228 -25.24 -20.46 17.58
C LYS A 228 -25.98 -21.73 18.03
N ASP A 229 -25.69 -22.20 19.25
CA ASP A 229 -26.33 -23.39 19.81
C ASP A 229 -27.83 -23.20 19.95
N GLY A 230 -28.60 -24.26 19.59
CA GLY A 230 -30.05 -24.32 19.76
C GLY A 230 -30.85 -23.46 18.77
N VAL A 231 -30.24 -22.94 17.74
CA VAL A 231 -30.95 -22.09 16.75
C VAL A 231 -31.45 -22.92 15.56
N ASP A 232 -32.77 -22.94 15.37
CA ASP A 232 -33.41 -23.48 14.17
C ASP A 232 -33.39 -22.41 13.06
N THR A 233 -32.63 -22.68 11.98
CA THR A 233 -32.52 -21.78 10.83
C THR A 233 -33.66 -21.94 9.82
N GLY A 234 -34.57 -22.91 10.04
CA GLY A 234 -35.70 -23.20 9.13
C GLY A 234 -35.31 -23.81 7.78
N TYR A 235 -34.00 -24.05 7.54
CA TYR A 235 -33.53 -24.62 6.25
C TYR A 235 -33.66 -26.15 6.17
N GLU A 236 -33.78 -26.90 7.29
CA GLU A 236 -33.91 -28.35 7.29
C GLU A 236 -35.22 -28.85 6.66
N ASN A 237 -36.30 -28.07 6.73
CA ASN A 237 -37.61 -28.50 6.25
C ASN A 237 -37.83 -28.40 4.73
N ARG A 238 -36.98 -27.69 3.99
CA ARG A 238 -37.17 -27.58 2.52
C ARG A 238 -36.67 -28.78 1.72
N GLY A 239 -35.86 -29.64 2.29
CA GLY A 239 -35.31 -30.83 1.62
C GLY A 239 -36.17 -32.07 1.72
N ARG A 240 -37.12 -32.13 2.68
CA ARG A 240 -37.95 -33.33 2.91
C ARG A 240 -39.27 -33.39 2.12
N TYR A 241 -39.76 -32.25 1.60
CA TYR A 241 -41.00 -32.23 0.84
C TYR A 241 -40.90 -32.62 -0.63
N SER A 242 -39.72 -32.90 -1.15
CA SER A 242 -39.53 -33.23 -2.59
C SER A 242 -39.42 -34.73 -2.88
N ARG A 243 -39.60 -35.65 -1.90
CA ARG A 243 -39.49 -37.10 -2.16
C ARG A 243 -40.77 -37.89 -2.20
N ASN A 244 -41.94 -37.23 -2.10
CA ASN A 244 -43.24 -37.90 -2.30
C ASN A 244 -44.00 -37.39 -3.47
N ARG A 245 -43.39 -37.39 -4.69
CA ARG A 245 -44.13 -37.47 -5.92
C ARG A 245 -44.20 -38.94 -6.31
N SER A 246 -45.33 -39.55 -5.94
CA SER A 246 -45.88 -40.80 -6.41
C SER A 246 -45.55 -41.04 -7.88
N TYR A 247 -44.91 -42.17 -8.15
CA TYR A 247 -44.82 -42.80 -9.45
C TYR A 247 -46.21 -43.15 -9.92
N GLY A 248 -46.88 -42.24 -10.66
CA GLY A 248 -48.02 -42.58 -11.50
C GLY A 248 -47.48 -43.25 -12.77
N LYS A 249 -47.70 -44.57 -12.87
CA LYS A 249 -47.54 -45.31 -14.11
C LYS A 249 -48.42 -44.71 -15.18
N ASN A 250 -47.86 -44.09 -16.23
CA ASN A 250 -48.54 -43.96 -17.49
C ASN A 250 -47.59 -44.46 -18.59
N ASN A 251 -47.93 -45.68 -19.03
CA ASN A 251 -47.45 -46.27 -20.28
C ASN A 251 -47.92 -45.43 -21.49
N TYR A 252 -47.00 -44.76 -22.13
CA TYR A 252 -47.14 -44.45 -23.57
C TYR A 252 -45.78 -44.64 -24.24
N ARG A 253 -45.58 -45.86 -24.80
CA ARG A 253 -44.56 -46.13 -25.80
C ARG A 253 -44.89 -45.36 -27.07
N LYS A 254 -44.05 -44.41 -27.47
CA LYS A 254 -43.97 -43.98 -28.87
C LYS A 254 -42.67 -44.54 -29.46
N PRO A 255 -42.71 -45.03 -30.70
CA PRO A 255 -41.56 -45.70 -31.31
C PRO A 255 -40.53 -44.70 -31.77
N TYR A 256 -39.29 -45.01 -31.46
CA TYR A 256 -38.09 -44.26 -31.85
C TYR A 256 -37.79 -44.53 -33.32
N ASN A 257 -37.90 -43.52 -34.16
CA ASN A 257 -37.57 -43.57 -35.57
C ASN A 257 -36.08 -43.27 -35.77
N LYS A 258 -35.38 -44.35 -36.14
CA LYS A 258 -33.96 -44.37 -36.43
C LYS A 258 -33.78 -43.90 -37.88
N LYS A 259 -33.34 -42.68 -38.12
CA LYS A 259 -32.70 -42.25 -39.40
C LYS A 259 -32.04 -40.88 -39.15
N ASN A 260 -30.76 -40.87 -39.08
CA ASN A 260 -29.77 -40.03 -39.74
C ASN A 260 -28.46 -40.10 -38.97
N ALA A 261 -27.70 -41.16 -39.29
CA ALA A 261 -26.27 -41.15 -39.18
C ALA A 261 -25.73 -40.57 -40.50
N TYR A 262 -24.98 -39.52 -40.43
CA TYR A 262 -24.02 -39.15 -41.48
C TYR A 262 -22.87 -38.39 -40.86
N ASN A 263 -21.76 -39.06 -40.88
CA ASN A 263 -20.38 -38.66 -41.20
C ASN A 263 -19.93 -37.24 -40.83
N ARG A 264 -18.93 -37.23 -40.04
CA ARG A 264 -17.79 -36.35 -40.26
C ARG A 264 -16.51 -37.10 -39.91
N ASP A 265 -15.91 -37.63 -40.97
CA ASP A 265 -14.53 -38.11 -41.00
C ASP A 265 -13.57 -36.93 -40.98
N GLU A 266 -12.50 -37.11 -40.23
CA GLU A 266 -11.07 -37.06 -40.58
C GLU A 266 -10.51 -35.77 -41.19
N SER A 267 -9.37 -35.53 -40.62
CA SER A 267 -8.11 -34.97 -41.14
C SER A 267 -7.85 -33.49 -40.81
N VAL A 268 -6.85 -33.26 -40.00
CA VAL A 268 -5.60 -32.63 -40.42
C VAL A 268 -4.49 -32.98 -39.43
N GLU A 269 -3.52 -33.70 -40.01
CA GLU A 269 -2.20 -34.05 -39.45
C GLU A 269 -1.32 -32.79 -39.25
N GLU A 270 -0.45 -32.97 -38.30
CA GLU A 270 0.95 -32.49 -38.15
C GLU A 270 1.55 -31.61 -39.25
N THR A 271 2.18 -30.53 -38.85
CA THR A 271 3.54 -30.24 -39.32
C THR A 271 4.36 -29.57 -38.22
N VAL A 272 5.25 -30.35 -37.67
CA VAL A 272 6.49 -29.94 -37.04
C VAL A 272 7.42 -29.45 -38.14
N SER A 273 8.03 -28.29 -37.99
CA SER A 273 9.32 -28.01 -38.59
C SER A 273 10.16 -27.12 -37.66
N THR A 274 11.13 -27.77 -37.12
CA THR A 274 12.44 -27.26 -36.72
C THR A 274 13.06 -26.45 -37.85
N ASP A 275 13.64 -25.28 -37.54
CA ASP A 275 14.93 -24.89 -38.08
C ASP A 275 15.65 -23.92 -37.14
N VAL A 276 16.84 -24.28 -36.92
CA VAL A 276 18.00 -23.78 -36.18
C VAL A 276 18.79 -22.88 -37.13
N GLU A 277 19.57 -21.95 -36.57
CA GLU A 277 20.73 -21.22 -37.10
C GLU A 277 20.48 -19.95 -37.95
N ALA A 278 20.88 -18.81 -37.39
CA ALA A 278 22.09 -18.02 -37.68
C ALA A 278 22.12 -16.79 -36.75
#